data_f88b80de75e7d12a97a8fc4a60442321
#
_entry.id   f88b80de75e7d12a97a8fc4a60442321
#
_cell.length_a   1.000
_cell.length_b   1.000
_cell.length_c   1.000
_cell.angle_alpha   90.00
_cell.angle_beta   90.00
_cell.angle_gamma   90.00
#
_symmetry.space_group_name_H-M   'P 1'
#
loop_
_entity.id
_entity.type
_entity.pdbx_description
1 polymer ?
#
loop_
_entity_poly.entity_id
_entity_poly.type
_entity_poly.pdbx_seq_one_letter_code
_entity_poly.pdbx_strand_id
1 'polypeptide(L)'
;PGANIYGHWECDLIHGHRHSGYILTAVERKSGFLMAAFCRTRNVECVSSCLKELFSCVPARYRHTLTYDRGKEFFGFRQVDEALQVKSYFCHPGCPGERALNEQSNGLLRQFFPPRRDFSRLTNEEIARAVALINHRPRKKFGYLSTVEQLREKGILLAVQFI
;
A
#
# COMPACT_ATOMS: atom_id res chain seq x y z
N PRO A 1 0.27 -18.19 2.56
CA PRO A 1 0.99 -18.63 1.38
C PRO A 1 1.62 -17.41 0.70
N GLY A 2 2.90 -17.45 0.35
CA GLY A 2 3.50 -16.43 -0.51
C GLY A 2 4.51 -15.46 0.10
N ALA A 3 4.89 -15.56 1.37
CA ALA A 3 5.89 -14.66 1.98
C ALA A 3 7.29 -14.70 1.31
N ASN A 4 7.55 -15.70 0.47
CA ASN A 4 8.82 -15.89 -0.24
C ASN A 4 8.79 -15.49 -1.73
N ILE A 5 7.62 -15.07 -2.25
CA ILE A 5 7.43 -14.66 -3.64
C ILE A 5 7.02 -13.20 -3.65
N TYR A 6 7.53 -12.40 -4.59
CA TYR A 6 7.10 -11.01 -4.78
C TYR A 6 5.71 -10.94 -5.43
N GLY A 7 4.96 -9.88 -5.14
CA GLY A 7 3.66 -9.64 -5.75
C GLY A 7 2.46 -9.94 -4.86
N HIS A 8 2.70 -10.16 -3.58
CA HIS A 8 1.64 -10.28 -2.56
C HIS A 8 1.59 -8.99 -1.74
N TRP A 9 0.46 -8.32 -1.75
CA TRP A 9 0.31 -6.99 -1.17
C TRP A 9 -0.72 -6.98 -0.03
N GLU A 10 -0.44 -6.18 0.98
CA GLU A 10 -1.38 -5.83 2.03
C GLU A 10 -1.87 -4.41 1.79
N CYS A 11 -3.18 -4.19 1.72
CA CYS A 11 -3.79 -2.89 1.48
C CYS A 11 -4.58 -2.42 2.69
N ASP A 12 -4.52 -1.12 2.98
CA ASP A 12 -5.21 -0.51 4.10
C ASP A 12 -5.57 0.96 3.79
N LEU A 13 -6.41 1.54 4.64
CA LEU A 13 -6.83 2.92 4.52
C LEU A 13 -6.55 3.68 5.83
N ILE A 14 -5.73 4.71 5.78
CA ILE A 14 -5.56 5.61 6.92
C ILE A 14 -6.33 6.91 6.69
N HIS A 15 -6.95 7.44 7.75
CA HIS A 15 -7.80 8.62 7.67
C HIS A 15 -7.15 9.87 8.27
N GLY A 16 -7.48 11.03 7.74
CA GLY A 16 -7.17 12.33 8.32
C GLY A 16 -8.09 12.71 9.48
N HIS A 17 -7.83 13.88 10.07
CA HIS A 17 -8.65 14.42 11.14
C HIS A 17 -10.13 14.52 10.70
N ARG A 18 -11.04 14.04 11.55
CA ARG A 18 -12.50 14.04 11.28
C ARG A 18 -12.86 13.46 9.90
N HIS A 19 -12.09 12.48 9.41
CA HIS A 19 -12.31 11.87 8.09
C HIS A 19 -12.25 12.86 6.91
N SER A 20 -11.39 13.88 7.00
CA SER A 20 -11.21 14.91 5.97
C SER A 20 -10.60 14.40 4.65
N GLY A 21 -10.25 13.14 4.59
CA GLY A 21 -9.65 12.44 3.46
C GLY A 21 -8.93 11.19 3.94
N TYR A 22 -8.42 10.40 3.02
CA TYR A 22 -7.80 9.10 3.29
C TYR A 22 -6.53 8.93 2.47
N ILE A 23 -5.62 8.12 2.97
CA ILE A 23 -4.48 7.62 2.20
C ILE A 23 -4.66 6.11 2.10
N LEU A 24 -4.84 5.63 0.87
CA LEU A 24 -4.77 4.21 0.54
C LEU A 24 -3.31 3.79 0.57
N THR A 25 -2.99 2.73 1.27
CA THR A 25 -1.65 2.15 1.37
C THR A 25 -1.63 0.75 0.80
N ALA A 26 -0.55 0.38 0.16
CA ALA A 26 -0.28 -0.98 -0.30
C ALA A 26 1.18 -1.33 -0.01
N VAL A 27 1.39 -2.41 0.74
CA VAL A 27 2.73 -2.87 1.14
C VAL A 27 2.99 -4.23 0.53
N GLU A 28 4.09 -4.37 -0.21
CA GLU A 28 4.53 -5.65 -0.75
C GLU A 28 5.15 -6.50 0.37
N ARG A 29 4.64 -7.74 0.53
CA ARG A 29 4.90 -8.55 1.73
C ARG A 29 6.33 -9.01 1.89
N LYS A 30 7.05 -9.27 0.81
CA LYS A 30 8.43 -9.76 0.85
C LYS A 30 9.44 -8.63 1.05
N SER A 31 9.31 -7.57 0.28
CA SER A 31 10.22 -6.42 0.32
C SER A 31 9.87 -5.40 1.40
N GLY A 32 8.59 -5.29 1.74
CA GLY A 32 8.07 -4.17 2.52
C GLY A 32 8.07 -2.86 1.71
N PHE A 33 8.07 -2.95 0.38
CA PHE A 33 7.93 -1.79 -0.49
C PHE A 33 6.53 -1.19 -0.32
N LEU A 34 6.49 0.11 -0.07
CA LEU A 34 5.26 0.85 0.18
C LEU A 34 4.85 1.62 -1.06
N MET A 35 3.58 1.53 -1.43
CA MET A 35 2.89 2.46 -2.31
C MET A 35 1.76 3.13 -1.55
N ALA A 36 1.44 4.37 -1.89
CA ALA A 36 0.30 5.06 -1.31
C ALA A 36 -0.27 6.11 -2.27
N ALA A 37 -1.56 6.38 -2.16
CA ALA A 37 -2.26 7.39 -2.94
C ALA A 37 -3.36 8.06 -2.11
N PHE A 38 -3.67 9.31 -2.45
CA PHE A 38 -4.79 10.02 -1.84
C PHE A 38 -6.13 9.44 -2.31
N CYS A 39 -7.01 9.21 -1.35
CA CYS A 39 -8.38 8.78 -1.58
C CYS A 39 -9.33 9.78 -0.92
N ARG A 40 -10.17 10.44 -1.70
CA ARG A 40 -11.03 11.53 -1.20
C ARG A 40 -12.05 11.03 -0.19
N THR A 41 -12.64 9.88 -0.47
CA THR A 41 -13.67 9.26 0.38
C THR A 41 -13.35 7.78 0.55
N ARG A 42 -13.95 7.15 1.56
CA ARG A 42 -13.85 5.70 1.76
C ARG A 42 -15.03 4.92 1.16
N ASN A 43 -15.73 5.47 0.18
CA ASN A 43 -16.74 4.70 -0.51
C ASN A 43 -16.11 3.66 -1.46
N VAL A 44 -16.86 2.63 -1.79
CA VAL A 44 -16.40 1.49 -2.57
C VAL A 44 -15.84 1.91 -3.93
N GLU A 45 -16.50 2.84 -4.61
CA GLU A 45 -16.13 3.33 -5.95
C GLU A 45 -14.79 4.07 -5.91
N CYS A 46 -14.63 5.00 -4.96
CA CYS A 46 -13.41 5.78 -4.82
C CYS A 46 -12.21 4.89 -4.47
N VAL A 47 -12.37 3.99 -3.50
CA VAL A 47 -11.30 3.07 -3.08
C VAL A 47 -10.93 2.10 -4.20
N SER A 48 -11.91 1.54 -4.91
CA SER A 48 -11.68 0.65 -6.05
C SER A 48 -10.96 1.37 -7.20
N SER A 49 -11.32 2.62 -7.47
CA SER A 49 -10.65 3.44 -8.49
C SER A 49 -9.20 3.75 -8.09
N CYS A 50 -8.97 4.16 -6.83
CA CYS A 50 -7.62 4.41 -6.31
C CYS A 50 -6.75 3.14 -6.36
N LEU A 51 -7.29 1.97 -6.02
CA LEU A 51 -6.56 0.70 -6.13
C LEU A 51 -6.15 0.40 -7.58
N LYS A 52 -7.08 0.52 -8.52
CA LYS A 52 -6.80 0.27 -9.95
C LYS A 52 -5.73 1.22 -10.48
N GLU A 53 -5.81 2.50 -10.13
CA GLU A 53 -4.82 3.50 -10.53
C GLU A 53 -3.44 3.21 -9.90
N LEU A 54 -3.39 2.99 -8.58
CA LEU A 54 -2.16 2.70 -7.84
C LEU A 54 -1.43 1.47 -8.39
N PHE A 55 -2.16 0.41 -8.75
CA PHE A 55 -1.58 -0.82 -9.26
C PHE A 55 -1.40 -0.86 -10.79
N SER A 56 -1.87 0.14 -11.53
CA SER A 56 -1.73 0.20 -13.00
C SER A 56 -0.26 0.19 -13.45
N CYS A 57 0.62 0.79 -12.66
CA CYS A 57 2.06 0.85 -12.91
C CYS A 57 2.84 -0.37 -12.42
N VAL A 58 2.21 -1.30 -11.69
CA VAL A 58 2.87 -2.53 -11.20
C VAL A 58 2.74 -3.62 -12.26
N PRO A 59 3.85 -4.18 -12.79
CA PRO A 59 3.79 -5.26 -13.76
C PRO A 59 3.02 -6.48 -13.23
N ALA A 60 2.26 -7.17 -14.08
CA ALA A 60 1.41 -8.31 -13.71
C ALA A 60 2.15 -9.40 -12.91
N ARG A 61 3.43 -9.66 -13.25
CA ARG A 61 4.29 -10.62 -12.56
C ARG A 61 4.62 -10.22 -11.10
N TYR A 62 4.27 -9.02 -10.65
CA TYR A 62 4.49 -8.51 -9.29
C TYR A 62 3.20 -8.06 -8.62
N ARG A 63 2.04 -8.50 -9.13
CA ARG A 63 0.71 -8.25 -8.54
C ARG A 63 -0.13 -9.52 -8.60
N HIS A 64 0.08 -10.40 -7.64
CA HIS A 64 -0.64 -11.69 -7.58
C HIS A 64 -1.86 -11.63 -6.68
N THR A 65 -1.69 -11.07 -5.47
CA THR A 65 -2.77 -11.00 -4.50
C THR A 65 -2.81 -9.67 -3.78
N LEU A 66 -4.03 -9.24 -3.45
CA LEU A 66 -4.28 -8.11 -2.57
C LEU A 66 -4.99 -8.63 -1.32
N THR A 67 -4.49 -8.28 -0.15
CA THR A 67 -5.08 -8.66 1.13
C THR A 67 -5.60 -7.42 1.83
N TYR A 68 -6.87 -7.45 2.24
CA TYR A 68 -7.56 -6.35 2.90
C TYR A 68 -8.00 -6.74 4.30
N ASP A 69 -8.34 -5.74 5.11
CA ASP A 69 -9.20 -5.97 6.24
C ASP A 69 -10.66 -6.21 5.78
N ARG A 70 -11.58 -6.35 6.74
CA ARG A 70 -13.01 -6.54 6.45
C ARG A 70 -13.77 -5.20 6.31
N GLY A 71 -13.07 -4.11 6.00
CA GLY A 71 -13.70 -2.83 5.75
C GLY A 71 -14.66 -2.89 4.57
N LYS A 72 -15.84 -2.29 4.73
CA LYS A 72 -16.87 -2.25 3.68
C LYS A 72 -16.39 -1.52 2.43
N GLU A 73 -15.43 -0.62 2.57
CA GLU A 73 -14.78 0.12 1.49
C GLU A 73 -14.10 -0.76 0.45
N PHE A 74 -13.71 -1.98 0.83
CA PHE A 74 -13.09 -2.96 -0.06
C PHE A 74 -14.08 -3.93 -0.72
N PHE A 75 -15.38 -3.75 -0.54
CA PHE A 75 -16.39 -4.65 -1.14
C PHE A 75 -16.46 -4.59 -2.68
N GLY A 76 -15.83 -3.60 -3.30
CA GLY A 76 -15.63 -3.54 -4.75
C GLY A 76 -14.50 -4.44 -5.29
N PHE A 77 -13.95 -5.33 -4.47
CA PHE A 77 -12.78 -6.14 -4.80
C PHE A 77 -12.91 -6.95 -6.10
N ARG A 78 -14.12 -7.43 -6.45
CA ARG A 78 -14.32 -8.19 -7.69
C ARG A 78 -13.98 -7.38 -8.95
N GLN A 79 -14.35 -6.10 -8.98
CA GLN A 79 -14.00 -5.20 -10.08
C GLN A 79 -12.50 -4.90 -10.13
N VAL A 80 -11.85 -4.85 -8.95
CA VAL A 80 -10.39 -4.68 -8.83
C VAL A 80 -9.68 -5.94 -9.32
N ASP A 81 -10.14 -7.12 -8.91
CA ASP A 81 -9.59 -8.42 -9.31
C ASP A 81 -9.64 -8.60 -10.83
N GLU A 82 -10.77 -8.29 -11.45
CA GLU A 82 -10.97 -8.36 -12.90
C GLU A 82 -10.06 -7.37 -13.64
N ALA A 83 -10.05 -6.11 -13.21
CA ALA A 83 -9.28 -5.06 -13.88
C ALA A 83 -7.76 -5.25 -13.77
N LEU A 84 -7.28 -5.74 -12.63
CA LEU A 84 -5.85 -5.92 -12.34
C LEU A 84 -5.36 -7.35 -12.55
N GLN A 85 -6.26 -8.30 -12.80
CA GLN A 85 -5.95 -9.73 -12.87
C GLN A 85 -5.22 -10.22 -11.61
N VAL A 86 -5.76 -9.88 -10.45
CA VAL A 86 -5.26 -10.26 -9.13
C VAL A 86 -6.30 -11.11 -8.39
N LYS A 87 -5.91 -11.64 -7.22
CA LYS A 87 -6.83 -12.34 -6.33
C LYS A 87 -6.90 -11.65 -4.98
N SER A 88 -8.07 -11.22 -4.60
CA SER A 88 -8.32 -10.56 -3.31
C SER A 88 -8.54 -11.56 -2.19
N TYR A 89 -8.02 -11.23 -1.02
CA TYR A 89 -8.21 -11.95 0.24
C TYR A 89 -8.58 -10.98 1.35
N PHE A 90 -9.32 -11.48 2.31
CA PHE A 90 -9.67 -10.75 3.52
C PHE A 90 -9.07 -11.43 4.75
N CYS A 91 -8.49 -10.64 5.65
CA CYS A 91 -7.90 -11.14 6.87
C CYS A 91 -8.93 -11.86 7.75
N HIS A 92 -8.50 -12.87 8.49
CA HIS A 92 -9.33 -13.53 9.48
C HIS A 92 -9.59 -12.60 10.67
N PRO A 93 -10.79 -12.65 11.27
CA PRO A 93 -11.06 -11.90 12.49
C PRO A 93 -10.08 -12.29 13.61
N GLY A 94 -9.53 -11.29 14.29
CA GLY A 94 -8.64 -11.52 15.42
C GLY A 94 -7.23 -12.01 15.07
N CYS A 95 -6.81 -11.96 13.80
CA CYS A 95 -5.46 -12.33 13.36
C CYS A 95 -4.61 -11.09 12.99
N PRO A 96 -4.17 -10.28 13.96
CA PRO A 96 -3.40 -9.05 13.68
C PRO A 96 -2.08 -9.33 12.95
N GLY A 97 -1.49 -10.51 13.15
CA GLY A 97 -0.26 -10.91 12.44
C GLY A 97 -0.39 -11.01 10.92
N GLU A 98 -1.61 -11.13 10.39
CA GLU A 98 -1.85 -11.13 8.94
C GLU A 98 -1.68 -9.73 8.30
N ARG A 99 -1.58 -8.67 9.12
CA ARG A 99 -1.47 -7.26 8.70
C ARG A 99 -0.30 -6.52 9.33
N ALA A 100 0.65 -7.24 9.89
CA ALA A 100 1.77 -6.65 10.63
C ALA A 100 2.60 -5.66 9.79
N LEU A 101 2.76 -5.92 8.49
CA LEU A 101 3.49 -5.03 7.59
C LEU A 101 2.73 -3.73 7.30
N ASN A 102 1.40 -3.80 7.15
CA ASN A 102 0.58 -2.61 7.01
C ASN A 102 0.64 -1.74 8.27
N GLU A 103 0.48 -2.34 9.44
CA GLU A 103 0.54 -1.61 10.70
C GLU A 103 1.89 -0.90 10.88
N GLN A 104 3.01 -1.59 10.57
CA GLN A 104 4.34 -1.01 10.61
C GLN A 104 4.49 0.15 9.61
N SER A 105 4.05 -0.03 8.38
CA SER A 105 4.17 0.97 7.32
C SER A 105 3.26 2.17 7.55
N ASN A 106 2.05 1.93 8.04
CA ASN A 106 1.13 2.98 8.45
C ASN A 106 1.69 3.78 9.63
N GLY A 107 2.36 3.13 10.58
CA GLY A 107 3.09 3.80 11.67
C GLY A 107 4.19 4.74 11.15
N LEU A 108 4.93 4.35 10.11
CA LEU A 108 5.92 5.21 9.46
C LEU A 108 5.26 6.39 8.74
N LEU A 109 4.18 6.14 7.98
CA LEU A 109 3.42 7.20 7.31
C LEU A 109 2.83 8.20 8.30
N ARG A 110 2.39 7.75 9.47
CA ARG A 110 1.85 8.61 10.52
C ARG A 110 2.85 9.62 11.09
N GLN A 111 4.15 9.41 10.88
CA GLN A 111 5.18 10.42 11.20
C GLN A 111 5.08 11.64 10.28
N PHE A 112 4.64 11.47 9.03
CA PHE A 112 4.42 12.52 8.04
C PHE A 112 2.97 13.03 8.04
N PHE A 113 2.03 12.12 8.29
CA PHE A 113 0.59 12.35 8.23
C PHE A 113 -0.07 11.95 9.57
N PRO A 114 0.14 12.74 10.64
CA PRO A 114 -0.41 12.41 11.97
C PRO A 114 -1.95 12.40 11.96
N PRO A 115 -2.61 11.67 12.89
CA PRO A 115 -4.06 11.53 12.92
C PRO A 115 -4.85 12.85 13.03
N ARG A 116 -4.21 13.89 13.60
CA ARG A 116 -4.83 15.22 13.76
C ARG A 116 -4.64 16.12 12.53
N ARG A 117 -3.91 15.68 11.52
CA ARG A 117 -3.73 16.43 10.29
C ARG A 117 -4.99 16.37 9.44
N ASP A 118 -5.41 17.52 8.92
CA ASP A 118 -6.45 17.61 7.90
C ASP A 118 -5.89 17.15 6.54
N PHE A 119 -6.59 16.20 5.90
CA PHE A 119 -6.22 15.67 4.59
C PHE A 119 -7.00 16.30 3.44
N SER A 120 -7.91 17.27 3.70
CA SER A 120 -8.74 17.86 2.65
C SER A 120 -7.94 18.52 1.51
N ARG A 121 -6.70 18.96 1.81
CA ARG A 121 -5.79 19.59 0.85
C ARG A 121 -4.54 18.75 0.56
N LEU A 122 -4.55 17.48 0.99
CA LEU A 122 -3.42 16.58 0.77
C LEU A 122 -3.30 16.25 -0.72
N THR A 123 -2.07 16.29 -1.24
CA THR A 123 -1.77 15.97 -2.64
C THR A 123 -1.03 14.65 -2.78
N ASN A 124 -1.12 14.03 -3.95
CA ASN A 124 -0.36 12.82 -4.24
C ASN A 124 1.16 13.08 -4.23
N GLU A 125 1.61 14.28 -4.58
CA GLU A 125 3.03 14.66 -4.53
C GLU A 125 3.58 14.68 -3.11
N GLU A 126 2.80 15.15 -2.14
CA GLU A 126 3.20 15.10 -0.72
C GLU A 126 3.30 13.66 -0.23
N ILE A 127 2.33 12.82 -0.60
CA ILE A 127 2.33 11.39 -0.25
C ILE A 127 3.53 10.71 -0.88
N ALA A 128 3.79 10.96 -2.16
CA ALA A 128 4.91 10.38 -2.90
C ALA A 128 6.26 10.70 -2.26
N ARG A 129 6.48 11.95 -1.82
CA ARG A 129 7.72 12.34 -1.10
C ARG A 129 7.90 11.55 0.20
N ALA A 130 6.85 11.41 1.00
CA ALA A 130 6.90 10.63 2.23
C ALA A 130 7.17 9.15 1.97
N VAL A 131 6.49 8.57 0.97
CA VAL A 131 6.67 7.18 0.53
C VAL A 131 8.10 6.94 0.05
N ALA A 132 8.66 7.85 -0.74
CA ALA A 132 10.05 7.77 -1.21
C ALA A 132 11.03 7.73 -0.03
N LEU A 133 10.87 8.61 0.96
CA LEU A 133 11.72 8.62 2.16
C LEU A 133 11.62 7.30 2.93
N ILE A 134 10.42 6.73 3.05
CA ILE A 134 10.20 5.44 3.74
C ILE A 134 10.85 4.29 2.96
N ASN A 135 10.70 4.25 1.63
CA ASN A 135 11.25 3.20 0.78
C ASN A 135 12.78 3.25 0.64
N HIS A 136 13.39 4.43 0.78
CA HIS A 136 14.85 4.61 0.79
C HIS A 136 15.48 4.44 2.18
N ARG A 137 14.68 4.22 3.22
CA ARG A 137 15.19 4.03 4.57
C ARG A 137 15.94 2.69 4.68
N PRO A 138 17.20 2.67 5.19
CA PRO A 138 17.95 1.44 5.43
C PRO A 138 17.19 0.50 6.37
N ARG A 139 17.18 -0.79 6.06
CA ARG A 139 16.48 -1.81 6.86
C ARG A 139 17.44 -2.89 7.33
N LYS A 140 17.51 -3.10 8.64
CA LYS A 140 18.39 -4.11 9.24
C LYS A 140 18.21 -5.51 8.64
N LYS A 141 16.95 -5.90 8.35
CA LYS A 141 16.61 -7.21 7.74
C LYS A 141 17.20 -7.42 6.33
N PHE A 142 17.65 -6.37 5.67
CA PHE A 142 18.27 -6.40 4.34
C PHE A 142 19.76 -6.01 4.38
N GLY A 143 20.43 -6.21 5.53
CA GLY A 143 21.83 -5.80 5.66
C GLY A 143 22.04 -4.29 5.52
N TYR A 144 21.06 -3.51 5.97
CA TYR A 144 20.99 -2.04 5.85
C TYR A 144 20.75 -1.50 4.43
N LEU A 145 20.46 -2.35 3.45
CA LEU A 145 19.89 -1.88 2.19
C LEU A 145 18.47 -1.32 2.41
N SER A 146 18.12 -0.32 1.65
CA SER A 146 16.74 0.14 1.54
C SER A 146 15.89 -0.86 0.73
N THR A 147 14.57 -0.72 0.81
CA THR A 147 13.64 -1.52 0.00
C THR A 147 13.89 -1.32 -1.50
N VAL A 148 14.21 -0.09 -1.91
CA VAL A 148 14.50 0.23 -3.33
C VAL A 148 15.78 -0.44 -3.80
N GLU A 149 16.86 -0.36 -3.01
CA GLU A 149 18.13 -1.01 -3.34
C GLU A 149 17.98 -2.52 -3.41
N GLN A 150 17.28 -3.12 -2.45
CA GLN A 150 17.00 -4.56 -2.42
C GLN A 150 16.21 -5.02 -3.65
N LEU A 151 15.22 -4.26 -4.11
CA LEU A 151 14.47 -4.56 -5.32
C LEU A 151 15.35 -4.42 -6.58
N ARG A 152 16.21 -3.39 -6.64
CA ARG A 152 17.17 -3.21 -7.74
C ARG A 152 18.15 -4.38 -7.87
N GLU A 153 18.75 -4.81 -6.76
CA GLU A 153 19.66 -5.95 -6.75
C GLU A 153 19.00 -7.25 -7.25
N LYS A 154 17.69 -7.38 -7.05
CA LYS A 154 16.89 -8.51 -7.55
C LYS A 154 16.38 -8.32 -8.98
N GLY A 155 16.75 -7.23 -9.66
CA GLY A 155 16.26 -6.90 -11.00
C GLY A 155 14.76 -6.62 -11.08
N ILE A 156 14.15 -6.27 -9.94
CA ILE A 156 12.72 -5.97 -9.86
C ILE A 156 12.54 -4.48 -10.08
N LEU A 157 12.20 -4.15 -11.32
CA LEU A 157 11.82 -2.79 -11.69
C LEU A 157 10.30 -2.64 -11.50
N LEU A 158 9.91 -2.06 -10.38
CA LEU A 158 8.57 -1.52 -10.24
C LEU A 158 8.58 -0.14 -10.90
N ALA A 159 7.69 0.10 -11.84
CA ALA A 159 7.59 1.39 -12.55
C ALA A 159 7.28 2.58 -11.60
N VAL A 160 7.03 2.28 -10.34
CA VAL A 160 6.78 3.22 -9.23
C VAL A 160 8.06 3.95 -8.75
N GLN A 161 9.20 3.75 -9.40
CA GLN A 161 10.48 4.34 -8.96
C GLN A 161 10.59 5.85 -9.20
N PHE A 162 9.57 6.47 -9.77
CA PHE A 162 9.60 7.88 -10.19
C PHE A 162 8.50 8.74 -9.59
N ILE A 163 7.88 8.30 -8.49
CA ILE A 163 7.00 9.17 -7.73
C ILE A 163 7.66 9.50 -6.41
#